data_d3999cb3d2dff4e8c1d2cd4741a1d6b4
#
_entry.id   d3999cb3d2dff4e8c1d2cd4741a1d6b4
#
_cell.length_a   1.000
_cell.length_b   1.000
_cell.length_c   1.000
_cell.angle_alpha   90.00
_cell.angle_beta   90.00
_cell.angle_gamma   90.00
#
_symmetry.space_group_name_H-M   'P 1'
#
loop_
_entity.id
_entity.type
_entity.pdbx_description
1 polymer ?
#
loop_
_entity_poly.entity_id
_entity_poly.type
_entity_poly.pdbx_seq_one_letter_code
_entity_poly.pdbx_strand_id
1 'polypeptide(L)'
;MAPLIWTLMXTKTLAPYIITMSSNHWLLAWLGLELNTLSILPIIMKPHHPRSTEATTKYFLMQATAATLILCATTTNAWQTGQWTITHTPSPHTTTLLTIAIALKLGLAPVHFWYPEVVQGSTITTALIISTWQKIAPLTLLMMTFNHLNTNMLLLLGLTSALIGGLTGLNQTQMRKMMAFSSIAHMGWLITALALNQTLTTLTMITYITMTSTVFYSMSITTSKTLSDMGTAWPISPTLLTTTMLALMSLGGLPPLTGFMPKWLILKELTTTPLLSMLLLATSLPSLFFYTRLAYLTTLTTPPATTNTEHNWRLNTNLKPNTTLTTTTTLLLLPLTPLI
;
A
#
# COMPACT_ATOMS: atom_id res chain seq x y z
N MET A 1 17.22 8.75 19.56
CA MET A 1 16.30 9.91 19.69
C MET A 1 15.57 9.83 21.02
N ALA A 2 15.37 10.98 21.68
CA ALA A 2 14.62 11.03 22.93
C ALA A 2 13.18 10.56 22.71
N PRO A 3 12.59 9.90 23.70
CA PRO A 3 11.21 9.39 23.57
C PRO A 3 10.19 10.50 23.27
N LEU A 4 10.43 11.69 23.77
CA LEU A 4 9.61 12.86 23.49
C LEU A 4 9.56 13.22 22.01
N ILE A 5 10.71 13.09 21.30
CA ILE A 5 10.76 13.36 19.86
C ILE A 5 9.96 12.30 19.10
N TRP A 6 10.02 11.05 19.56
CA TRP A 6 9.22 9.96 18.95
C TRP A 6 7.72 10.17 19.11
N THR A 7 7.26 10.54 20.29
CA THR A 7 5.84 10.83 20.53
C THR A 7 5.39 12.04 19.71
N LEU A 8 6.22 13.07 19.62
CA LEU A 8 5.96 14.25 18.79
C LEU A 8 5.85 13.88 17.30
N MET A 9 6.67 12.98 16.83
CA MET A 9 6.55 12.50 15.44
C MET A 9 5.26 11.73 15.19
N UNK A 10 5.00 11.00 16.06
CA UNK A 10 3.90 10.34 16.01
C UNK A 10 2.74 11.09 15.95
N THR A 11 2.55 12.00 16.82
CA THR A 11 1.39 12.89 16.83
C THR A 11 1.35 13.76 15.56
N LYS A 12 2.50 14.19 15.10
CA LYS A 12 2.62 14.97 13.85
C LYS A 12 2.20 14.18 12.60
N THR A 13 2.25 12.84 12.64
CA THR A 13 1.73 12.03 11.54
C THR A 13 0.22 11.80 11.67
N LEU A 14 -0.32 11.74 12.90
CA LEU A 14 -1.75 11.48 13.13
C LEU A 14 -2.62 12.72 12.88
N ALA A 15 -2.18 13.90 13.35
CA ALA A 15 -2.97 15.13 13.26
C ALA A 15 -3.34 15.47 11.79
N PRO A 16 -2.41 15.40 10.81
CA PRO A 16 -2.76 15.68 9.42
C PRO A 16 -3.85 14.78 8.84
N TYR A 17 -3.91 13.50 9.27
CA TYR A 17 -4.98 12.60 8.81
C TYR A 17 -6.34 13.06 9.29
N ILE A 18 -6.43 13.44 10.58
CA ILE A 18 -7.68 13.94 11.14
C ILE A 18 -8.11 15.21 10.41
N ILE A 19 -7.14 16.10 10.14
CA ILE A 19 -7.41 17.35 9.41
C ILE A 19 -7.95 17.07 8.00
N THR A 20 -7.29 16.15 7.25
CA THR A 20 -7.72 15.82 5.88
C THR A 20 -9.09 15.15 5.86
N MET A 21 -9.33 14.21 6.80
CA MET A 21 -10.59 13.45 6.84
C MET A 21 -11.79 14.30 7.26
N SER A 22 -11.56 15.30 8.14
CA SER A 22 -12.64 16.16 8.65
C SER A 22 -12.80 17.46 7.86
N SER A 23 -11.94 17.70 6.85
CA SER A 23 -11.96 18.97 6.12
C SER A 23 -13.11 19.01 5.11
N ASN A 24 -13.83 20.14 5.10
CA ASN A 24 -14.80 20.47 4.05
C ASN A 24 -14.28 21.55 3.10
N HIS A 25 -13.10 22.07 3.38
CA HIS A 25 -12.48 23.18 2.63
C HIS A 25 -11.19 22.69 1.97
N TRP A 26 -11.01 22.97 0.67
CA TRP A 26 -9.87 22.47 -0.12
C TRP A 26 -8.53 22.90 0.47
N LEU A 27 -8.40 24.13 0.99
CA LEU A 27 -7.14 24.60 1.60
C LEU A 27 -6.78 23.78 2.84
N LEU A 28 -7.78 23.41 3.66
CA LEU A 28 -7.53 22.57 4.84
C LEU A 28 -7.10 21.15 4.44
N ALA A 29 -7.74 20.58 3.42
CA ALA A 29 -7.36 19.27 2.88
C ALA A 29 -5.94 19.29 2.35
N TRP A 30 -5.58 20.33 1.59
CA TRP A 30 -4.24 20.52 1.05
C TRP A 30 -3.20 20.66 2.17
N LEU A 31 -3.49 21.50 3.17
CA LEU A 31 -2.61 21.69 4.33
C LEU A 31 -2.37 20.37 5.08
N GLY A 32 -3.44 19.60 5.28
CA GLY A 32 -3.35 18.30 5.94
C GLY A 32 -2.44 17.34 5.16
N LEU A 33 -2.60 17.28 3.84
CA LEU A 33 -1.75 16.44 2.99
C LEU A 33 -0.28 16.89 3.03
N GLU A 34 -0.04 18.19 3.06
CA GLU A 34 1.32 18.74 3.06
C GLU A 34 2.00 18.51 4.42
N LEU A 35 1.27 18.74 5.51
CA LEU A 35 1.78 18.43 6.87
C LEU A 35 2.13 16.95 7.00
N ASN A 36 1.33 16.08 6.38
CA ASN A 36 1.60 14.64 6.38
C ASN A 36 2.91 14.32 5.66
N THR A 37 3.16 14.92 4.49
CA THR A 37 4.41 14.70 3.75
C THR A 37 5.61 15.20 4.54
N LEU A 38 5.51 16.39 5.14
CA LEU A 38 6.60 16.98 5.93
C LEU A 38 6.90 16.18 7.20
N SER A 39 5.88 15.58 7.82
CA SER A 39 6.06 14.82 9.05
C SER A 39 6.81 13.50 8.83
N ILE A 40 6.68 12.89 7.63
CA ILE A 40 7.31 11.60 7.36
C ILE A 40 8.77 11.73 6.89
N LEU A 41 9.18 12.89 6.37
CA LEU A 41 10.55 13.11 5.86
C LEU A 41 11.62 12.78 6.90
N PRO A 42 11.56 13.30 8.15
CA PRO A 42 12.59 12.96 9.14
C PRO A 42 12.59 11.48 9.54
N ILE A 43 11.44 10.80 9.41
CA ILE A 43 11.33 9.37 9.72
C ILE A 43 12.07 8.54 8.67
N ILE A 44 11.95 8.92 7.38
CA ILE A 44 12.68 8.25 6.28
C ILE A 44 14.18 8.50 6.41
N MET A 45 14.57 9.71 6.80
CA MET A 45 15.98 10.13 6.89
C MET A 45 16.71 9.57 8.11
N LYS A 46 15.98 9.02 9.09
CA LYS A 46 16.52 8.58 10.39
C LYS A 46 17.79 7.71 10.32
N PRO A 47 17.95 6.77 9.36
CA PRO A 47 19.19 5.97 9.29
C PRO A 47 20.45 6.75 8.96
N HIS A 48 20.34 7.99 8.46
CA HIS A 48 21.48 8.88 8.10
C HIS A 48 22.48 8.21 7.15
N HIS A 49 21.94 7.50 6.15
CA HIS A 49 22.70 6.80 5.12
C HIS A 49 22.45 7.48 3.76
N PRO A 50 23.43 7.50 2.83
CA PRO A 50 23.20 8.16 1.51
C PRO A 50 21.95 7.67 0.77
N ARG A 51 21.63 6.37 0.86
CA ARG A 51 20.40 5.83 0.25
C ARG A 51 19.14 6.39 0.90
N SER A 52 19.15 6.64 2.21
CA SER A 52 17.97 7.20 2.87
C SER A 52 17.78 8.68 2.52
N THR A 53 18.87 9.44 2.36
CA THR A 53 18.76 10.84 1.90
C THR A 53 18.27 10.92 0.46
N GLU A 54 18.74 10.02 -0.42
CA GLU A 54 18.23 9.92 -1.79
C GLU A 54 16.72 9.58 -1.80
N ALA A 55 16.29 8.63 -0.96
CA ALA A 55 14.89 8.26 -0.85
C ALA A 55 14.03 9.42 -0.35
N THR A 56 14.53 10.19 0.64
CA THR A 56 13.78 11.33 1.18
C THR A 56 13.65 12.44 0.15
N THR A 57 14.70 12.75 -0.62
CA THR A 57 14.63 13.78 -1.66
C THR A 57 13.67 13.39 -2.77
N LYS A 58 13.71 12.12 -3.22
CA LYS A 58 12.78 11.62 -4.25
C LYS A 58 11.33 11.68 -3.75
N TYR A 59 11.09 11.26 -2.50
CA TYR A 59 9.77 11.33 -1.90
C TYR A 59 9.27 12.77 -1.83
N PHE A 60 10.11 13.68 -1.33
CA PHE A 60 9.73 15.09 -1.18
C PHE A 60 9.39 15.73 -2.54
N LEU A 61 10.24 15.55 -3.55
CA LEU A 61 10.03 16.16 -4.87
C LEU A 61 8.70 15.69 -5.49
N MET A 62 8.43 14.39 -5.44
CA MET A 62 7.21 13.86 -6.04
C MET A 62 5.95 14.26 -5.25
N GLN A 63 6.03 14.30 -3.92
CA GLN A 63 4.90 14.73 -3.10
C GLN A 63 4.65 16.23 -3.24
N ALA A 64 5.70 17.04 -3.38
CA ALA A 64 5.57 18.48 -3.59
C ALA A 64 4.94 18.80 -4.95
N THR A 65 5.35 18.08 -6.02
CA THR A 65 4.72 18.25 -7.34
C THR A 65 3.24 17.87 -7.29
N ALA A 66 2.90 16.81 -6.57
CA ALA A 66 1.49 16.42 -6.41
C ALA A 66 0.71 17.48 -5.64
N ALA A 67 1.33 18.07 -4.60
CA ALA A 67 0.67 19.12 -3.80
C ALA A 67 0.43 20.40 -4.63
N THR A 68 1.39 20.79 -5.49
CA THR A 68 1.21 21.94 -6.37
C THR A 68 0.10 21.68 -7.40
N LEU A 69 -0.01 20.44 -7.90
CA LEU A 69 -1.09 20.08 -8.83
C LEU A 69 -2.47 20.14 -8.14
N ILE A 70 -2.56 19.67 -6.88
CA ILE A 70 -3.80 19.78 -6.11
C ILE A 70 -4.17 21.27 -5.93
N LEU A 71 -3.21 22.09 -5.54
CA LEU A 71 -3.44 23.54 -5.36
C LEU A 71 -3.89 24.18 -6.67
N CYS A 72 -3.23 23.88 -7.77
CA CYS A 72 -3.60 24.39 -9.10
C CYS A 72 -5.05 24.00 -9.44
N ALA A 73 -5.41 22.72 -9.23
CA ALA A 73 -6.76 22.25 -9.51
C ALA A 73 -7.81 22.93 -8.63
N THR A 74 -7.49 23.12 -7.34
CA THR A 74 -8.44 23.74 -6.41
C THR A 74 -8.59 25.24 -6.64
N THR A 75 -7.50 25.95 -7.00
CA THR A 75 -7.58 27.39 -7.33
C THR A 75 -8.34 27.61 -8.63
N THR A 76 -8.14 26.76 -9.66
CA THR A 76 -8.92 26.86 -10.90
C THR A 76 -10.40 26.54 -10.65
N ASN A 77 -10.68 25.57 -9.77
CA ASN A 77 -12.06 25.27 -9.38
C ASN A 77 -12.70 26.47 -8.66
N ALA A 78 -11.98 27.07 -7.71
CA ALA A 78 -12.47 28.25 -6.97
C ALA A 78 -12.68 29.45 -7.89
N TRP A 79 -11.82 29.62 -8.89
CA TRP A 79 -11.96 30.70 -9.87
C TRP A 79 -13.22 30.52 -10.71
N GLN A 80 -13.52 29.28 -11.11
CA GLN A 80 -14.67 28.98 -11.97
C GLN A 80 -16.00 29.00 -11.20
N THR A 81 -16.02 28.49 -9.95
CA THR A 81 -17.26 28.28 -9.19
C THR A 81 -17.47 29.32 -8.08
N GLY A 82 -16.41 30.01 -7.66
CA GLY A 82 -16.45 30.91 -6.52
C GLY A 82 -16.45 30.19 -5.16
N GLN A 83 -16.32 28.87 -5.14
CA GLN A 83 -16.45 28.06 -3.91
C GLN A 83 -15.21 27.23 -3.66
N TRP A 84 -14.87 27.08 -2.37
CA TRP A 84 -13.73 26.28 -1.91
C TRP A 84 -14.15 24.94 -1.29
N THR A 85 -15.43 24.60 -1.37
CA THR A 85 -15.95 23.36 -0.79
C THR A 85 -15.51 22.16 -1.61
N ILE A 86 -15.19 21.05 -0.92
CA ILE A 86 -14.71 19.81 -1.55
C ILE A 86 -15.84 19.16 -2.38
N THR A 87 -17.08 19.37 -1.95
CA THR A 87 -18.26 18.75 -2.58
C THR A 87 -18.64 19.38 -3.92
N HIS A 88 -18.05 20.51 -4.30
CA HIS A 88 -18.37 21.20 -5.57
C HIS A 88 -17.15 21.28 -6.47
N THR A 89 -17.00 20.29 -7.34
CA THR A 89 -15.95 20.24 -8.36
C THR A 89 -16.60 19.87 -9.72
N PRO A 90 -17.40 20.78 -10.29
CA PRO A 90 -18.19 20.41 -11.50
C PRO A 90 -17.39 20.36 -12.79
N SER A 91 -16.21 21.00 -12.88
CA SER A 91 -15.48 21.07 -14.13
C SER A 91 -14.66 19.79 -14.37
N PRO A 92 -14.74 19.18 -15.58
CA PRO A 92 -14.02 17.95 -15.86
C PRO A 92 -12.48 18.12 -15.86
N HIS A 93 -12.01 19.31 -16.19
CA HIS A 93 -10.55 19.59 -16.18
C HIS A 93 -9.99 19.58 -14.76
N THR A 94 -10.68 20.20 -13.80
CA THR A 94 -10.24 20.24 -12.41
C THR A 94 -10.28 18.84 -11.78
N THR A 95 -11.32 18.05 -12.08
CA THR A 95 -11.42 16.68 -11.56
C THR A 95 -10.33 15.77 -12.12
N THR A 96 -9.98 15.90 -13.41
CA THR A 96 -8.90 15.11 -14.02
C THR A 96 -7.53 15.51 -13.42
N LEU A 97 -7.28 16.80 -13.21
CA LEU A 97 -6.06 17.26 -12.55
C LEU A 97 -5.97 16.73 -11.12
N LEU A 98 -7.08 16.75 -10.39
CA LEU A 98 -7.15 16.21 -9.02
C LEU A 98 -6.87 14.71 -8.99
N THR A 99 -7.48 13.94 -9.90
CA THR A 99 -7.25 12.48 -9.95
C THR A 99 -5.78 12.17 -10.26
N ILE A 100 -5.16 12.90 -11.20
CA ILE A 100 -3.74 12.70 -11.54
C ILE A 100 -2.86 13.06 -10.33
N ALA A 101 -3.15 14.17 -9.65
CA ALA A 101 -2.37 14.63 -8.50
C ALA A 101 -2.45 13.62 -7.34
N ILE A 102 -3.64 13.09 -7.07
CA ILE A 102 -3.81 12.10 -5.99
C ILE A 102 -3.23 10.75 -6.42
N ALA A 103 -3.31 10.38 -7.70
CA ALA A 103 -2.66 9.19 -8.25
C ALA A 103 -1.13 9.28 -8.05
N LEU A 104 -0.54 10.46 -8.22
CA LEU A 104 0.87 10.74 -7.95
C LEU A 104 1.18 10.50 -6.47
N LYS A 105 0.35 10.99 -5.55
CA LYS A 105 0.55 10.80 -4.11
C LYS A 105 0.44 9.32 -3.72
N LEU A 106 -0.48 8.58 -4.33
CA LEU A 106 -0.69 7.14 -4.05
C LEU A 106 0.38 6.26 -4.72
N GLY A 107 1.10 6.79 -5.70
CA GLY A 107 2.09 6.03 -6.47
C GLY A 107 1.46 5.08 -7.47
N LEU A 108 0.35 5.49 -8.11
CA LEU A 108 -0.31 4.70 -9.14
C LEU A 108 0.44 4.82 -10.47
N ALA A 109 0.32 3.79 -11.31
CA ALA A 109 0.84 3.87 -12.67
C ALA A 109 -0.01 4.87 -13.48
N PRO A 110 0.62 5.68 -14.36
CA PRO A 110 2.02 5.57 -14.84
C PRO A 110 3.07 6.31 -13.99
N VAL A 111 2.70 7.11 -12.99
CA VAL A 111 3.62 7.96 -12.22
C VAL A 111 4.13 7.27 -10.95
N HIS A 112 4.43 5.98 -11.03
CA HIS A 112 4.75 5.13 -9.88
C HIS A 112 6.25 4.97 -9.60
N PHE A 113 7.16 5.46 -10.45
CA PHE A 113 8.59 5.10 -10.43
C PHE A 113 9.28 5.48 -9.11
N TRP A 114 8.85 6.58 -8.49
CA TRP A 114 9.42 7.04 -7.23
C TRP A 114 9.18 6.06 -6.08
N TYR A 115 8.06 5.36 -6.11
CA TYR A 115 7.56 4.60 -4.96
C TYR A 115 8.45 3.38 -4.63
N PRO A 116 8.83 2.50 -5.61
CA PRO A 116 9.73 1.38 -5.29
C PRO A 116 11.12 1.82 -4.82
N GLU A 117 11.61 2.96 -5.31
CA GLU A 117 12.92 3.48 -4.91
C GLU A 117 12.90 3.99 -3.48
N VAL A 118 11.83 4.69 -3.10
CA VAL A 118 11.65 5.21 -1.73
C VAL A 118 11.50 4.04 -0.74
N VAL A 119 10.69 3.04 -1.08
CA VAL A 119 10.50 1.86 -0.21
C VAL A 119 11.82 1.09 -0.06
N GLN A 120 12.61 0.98 -1.12
CA GLN A 120 13.92 0.32 -1.06
C GLN A 120 14.91 1.07 -0.18
N GLY A 121 14.94 2.41 -0.25
CA GLY A 121 15.88 3.25 0.49
C GLY A 121 15.54 3.43 1.97
N SER A 122 14.29 3.12 2.36
CA SER A 122 13.80 3.27 3.74
C SER A 122 14.02 1.99 4.56
N THR A 123 13.91 2.09 5.90
CA THR A 123 13.91 0.91 6.77
C THR A 123 12.61 0.12 6.61
N ILE A 124 12.59 -1.13 7.08
CA ILE A 124 11.42 -1.99 6.93
C ILE A 124 10.20 -1.39 7.64
N THR A 125 10.41 -0.80 8.82
CA THR A 125 9.33 -0.16 9.59
C THR A 125 8.79 1.09 8.89
N THR A 126 9.68 1.94 8.35
CA THR A 126 9.24 3.13 7.59
C THR A 126 8.60 2.72 6.26
N ALA A 127 9.09 1.65 5.64
CA ALA A 127 8.50 1.10 4.42
C ALA A 127 7.06 0.65 4.67
N LEU A 128 6.79 0.04 5.84
CA LEU A 128 5.43 -0.32 6.25
C LEU A 128 4.54 0.92 6.36
N ILE A 129 5.01 1.98 7.03
CA ILE A 129 4.24 3.22 7.19
C ILE A 129 3.92 3.84 5.82
N ILE A 130 4.91 3.87 4.91
CA ILE A 130 4.72 4.44 3.56
C ILE A 130 3.72 3.60 2.76
N SER A 131 3.78 2.26 2.88
CA SER A 131 2.94 1.36 2.10
C SER A 131 1.50 1.29 2.60
N THR A 132 1.24 1.53 3.88
CA THR A 132 -0.09 1.41 4.48
C THR A 132 -0.66 2.75 4.89
N TRP A 133 -0.04 3.39 5.90
CA TRP A 133 -0.57 4.57 6.58
C TRP A 133 -0.68 5.79 5.64
N GLN A 134 0.37 6.02 4.86
CA GLN A 134 0.46 7.21 3.99
C GLN A 134 -0.57 7.20 2.86
N LYS A 135 -1.17 6.07 2.56
CA LYS A 135 -2.17 5.96 1.48
C LYS A 135 -3.58 6.31 1.92
N ILE A 136 -3.83 6.36 3.24
CA ILE A 136 -5.19 6.59 3.77
C ILE A 136 -5.69 7.99 3.42
N ALA A 137 -4.90 9.04 3.69
CA ALA A 137 -5.33 10.43 3.50
C ALA A 137 -5.64 10.77 2.02
N PRO A 138 -4.78 10.42 1.04
CA PRO A 138 -5.16 10.67 -0.36
C PRO A 138 -6.38 9.87 -0.80
N LEU A 139 -6.52 8.62 -0.29
CA LEU A 139 -7.65 7.78 -0.63
C LEU A 139 -8.97 8.37 -0.11
N THR A 140 -8.98 8.85 1.15
CA THR A 140 -10.19 9.46 1.73
C THR A 140 -10.61 10.71 0.94
N LEU A 141 -9.65 11.49 0.44
CA LEU A 141 -9.98 12.63 -0.42
C LEU A 141 -10.65 12.18 -1.73
N LEU A 142 -10.16 11.07 -2.34
CA LEU A 142 -10.81 10.51 -3.53
C LEU A 142 -12.24 10.04 -3.21
N MET A 143 -12.44 9.47 -2.02
CA MET A 143 -13.77 9.02 -1.59
C MET A 143 -14.71 10.21 -1.38
N MET A 144 -14.21 11.32 -0.81
CA MET A 144 -15.01 12.54 -0.60
C MET A 144 -15.44 13.18 -1.92
N THR A 145 -14.59 13.09 -2.96
CA THR A 145 -14.87 13.66 -4.27
C THR A 145 -15.51 12.67 -5.25
N PHE A 146 -15.88 11.48 -4.79
CA PHE A 146 -16.34 10.35 -5.61
C PHE A 146 -17.39 10.73 -6.65
N ASN A 147 -18.39 11.54 -6.26
CA ASN A 147 -19.53 11.88 -7.11
C ASN A 147 -19.15 12.68 -8.38
N HIS A 148 -17.99 13.34 -8.36
CA HIS A 148 -17.54 14.19 -9.46
C HIS A 148 -16.41 13.55 -10.28
N LEU A 149 -15.89 12.41 -9.84
CA LEU A 149 -14.76 11.75 -10.50
C LEU A 149 -15.24 11.03 -11.79
N ASN A 150 -14.37 11.06 -12.78
CA ASN A 150 -14.61 10.34 -14.04
C ASN A 150 -14.31 8.85 -13.82
N THR A 151 -15.36 8.02 -13.84
CA THR A 151 -15.25 6.58 -13.59
C THR A 151 -14.34 5.88 -14.61
N ASN A 152 -14.38 6.31 -15.87
CA ASN A 152 -13.55 5.71 -16.92
C ASN A 152 -12.06 5.94 -16.65
N MET A 153 -11.70 7.15 -16.19
CA MET A 153 -10.32 7.46 -15.80
C MET A 153 -9.86 6.59 -14.63
N LEU A 154 -10.70 6.42 -13.60
CA LEU A 154 -10.40 5.59 -12.45
C LEU A 154 -10.19 4.12 -12.86
N LEU A 155 -11.06 3.60 -13.71
CA LEU A 155 -10.95 2.22 -14.19
C LEU A 155 -9.67 2.00 -15.01
N LEU A 156 -9.31 2.97 -15.87
CA LEU A 156 -8.07 2.90 -16.63
C LEU A 156 -6.83 2.97 -15.73
N LEU A 157 -6.82 3.89 -14.76
CA LEU A 157 -5.72 4.01 -13.81
C LEU A 157 -5.60 2.73 -12.95
N GLY A 158 -6.73 2.17 -12.56
CA GLY A 158 -6.75 0.92 -11.80
C GLY A 158 -6.18 -0.24 -12.60
N LEU A 159 -6.61 -0.39 -13.85
CA LEU A 159 -6.16 -1.47 -14.73
C LEU A 159 -4.66 -1.34 -15.03
N THR A 160 -4.20 -0.13 -15.41
CA THR A 160 -2.77 0.09 -15.74
C THR A 160 -1.89 -0.15 -14.52
N SER A 161 -2.30 0.29 -13.31
CA SER A 161 -1.51 0.09 -12.10
C SER A 161 -1.48 -1.38 -11.69
N ALA A 162 -2.59 -2.12 -11.84
CA ALA A 162 -2.62 -3.55 -11.57
C ALA A 162 -1.71 -4.31 -12.53
N LEU A 163 -1.74 -3.95 -13.81
CA LEU A 163 -0.93 -4.59 -14.86
C LEU A 163 0.57 -4.32 -14.65
N ILE A 164 0.95 -3.05 -14.50
CA ILE A 164 2.36 -2.66 -14.34
C ILE A 164 2.91 -3.21 -13.02
N GLY A 165 2.15 -3.09 -11.93
CA GLY A 165 2.56 -3.62 -10.63
C GLY A 165 2.81 -5.13 -10.66
N GLY A 166 1.96 -5.87 -11.36
CA GLY A 166 2.12 -7.31 -11.55
C GLY A 166 3.34 -7.68 -12.36
N LEU A 167 3.50 -7.06 -13.54
CA LEU A 167 4.56 -7.41 -14.49
C LEU A 167 5.95 -7.02 -13.97
N THR A 168 6.10 -5.81 -13.42
CA THR A 168 7.39 -5.33 -12.92
C THR A 168 7.85 -6.07 -11.67
N GLY A 169 6.91 -6.63 -10.89
CA GLY A 169 7.22 -7.44 -9.72
C GLY A 169 7.90 -8.77 -10.04
N LEU A 170 7.71 -9.30 -11.25
CA LEU A 170 8.22 -10.63 -11.64
C LEU A 170 9.75 -10.73 -11.55
N ASN A 171 10.48 -9.71 -11.95
CA ASN A 171 11.93 -9.73 -12.05
C ASN A 171 12.66 -9.18 -10.82
N GLN A 172 11.93 -8.87 -9.75
CA GLN A 172 12.55 -8.29 -8.55
C GLN A 172 13.14 -9.38 -7.67
N THR A 173 14.37 -9.13 -7.19
CA THR A 173 15.08 -10.03 -6.27
C THR A 173 15.08 -9.49 -4.84
N GLN A 174 14.77 -8.20 -4.65
CA GLN A 174 14.76 -7.54 -3.35
C GLN A 174 13.35 -7.52 -2.78
N MET A 175 13.20 -7.94 -1.53
CA MET A 175 11.90 -8.07 -0.86
C MET A 175 11.15 -6.75 -0.80
N ARG A 176 11.84 -5.66 -0.42
CA ARG A 176 11.20 -4.35 -0.28
C ARG A 176 10.68 -3.82 -1.62
N LYS A 177 11.44 -4.00 -2.72
CA LYS A 177 11.00 -3.60 -4.06
C LYS A 177 9.79 -4.42 -4.51
N MET A 178 9.82 -5.72 -4.24
CA MET A 178 8.71 -6.60 -4.61
C MET A 178 7.43 -6.22 -3.85
N MET A 179 7.54 -5.93 -2.55
CA MET A 179 6.40 -5.45 -1.76
C MET A 179 5.90 -4.08 -2.25
N ALA A 180 6.79 -3.24 -2.79
CA ALA A 180 6.38 -1.97 -3.40
C ALA A 180 5.55 -2.21 -4.67
N PHE A 181 6.00 -3.09 -5.56
CA PHE A 181 5.24 -3.40 -6.78
C PHE A 181 3.93 -4.11 -6.46
N SER A 182 3.92 -4.97 -5.43
CA SER A 182 2.68 -5.60 -4.97
C SER A 182 1.68 -4.55 -4.47
N SER A 183 2.17 -3.51 -3.77
CA SER A 183 1.30 -2.44 -3.29
C SER A 183 0.74 -1.60 -4.45
N ILE A 184 1.51 -1.38 -5.53
CA ILE A 184 1.01 -0.69 -6.74
C ILE A 184 -0.11 -1.52 -7.38
N ALA A 185 0.08 -2.85 -7.46
CA ALA A 185 -0.93 -3.74 -8.03
C ALA A 185 -2.22 -3.73 -7.18
N HIS A 186 -2.09 -3.80 -5.84
CA HIS A 186 -3.24 -3.78 -4.94
C HIS A 186 -3.96 -2.43 -4.97
N MET A 187 -3.21 -1.33 -5.10
CA MET A 187 -3.83 0.00 -5.25
C MET A 187 -4.60 0.10 -6.56
N GLY A 188 -4.16 -0.61 -7.60
CA GLY A 188 -4.92 -0.73 -8.84
C GLY A 188 -6.31 -1.33 -8.61
N TRP A 189 -6.37 -2.46 -7.88
CA TRP A 189 -7.63 -3.09 -7.49
C TRP A 189 -8.47 -2.17 -6.61
N LEU A 190 -7.83 -1.42 -5.72
CA LEU A 190 -8.52 -0.49 -4.82
C LEU A 190 -9.17 0.67 -5.58
N ILE A 191 -8.48 1.22 -6.59
CA ILE A 191 -9.02 2.32 -7.41
C ILE A 191 -10.19 1.81 -8.28
N THR A 192 -10.11 0.56 -8.78
CA THR A 192 -11.26 -0.03 -9.49
C THR A 192 -12.44 -0.24 -8.54
N ALA A 193 -12.17 -0.65 -7.29
CA ALA A 193 -13.23 -0.74 -6.26
C ALA A 193 -13.85 0.63 -6.00
N LEU A 194 -13.03 1.68 -5.94
CA LEU A 194 -13.53 3.05 -5.75
C LEU A 194 -14.47 3.47 -6.89
N ALA A 195 -14.12 3.12 -8.12
CA ALA A 195 -14.98 3.46 -9.29
C ALA A 195 -16.35 2.80 -9.21
N LEU A 196 -16.48 1.70 -8.45
CA LEU A 196 -17.73 0.96 -8.31
C LEU A 196 -18.52 1.37 -7.07
N ASN A 197 -17.86 1.27 -5.87
CA ASN A 197 -18.56 1.47 -4.60
C ASN A 197 -17.57 1.86 -3.50
N GLN A 198 -17.96 2.83 -2.66
CA GLN A 198 -17.13 3.31 -1.55
C GLN A 198 -16.97 2.26 -0.45
N THR A 199 -18.00 1.44 -0.20
CA THR A 199 -17.91 0.37 0.81
C THR A 199 -16.88 -0.68 0.41
N LEU A 200 -16.82 -1.03 -0.88
CA LEU A 200 -15.81 -1.94 -1.41
C LEU A 200 -14.40 -1.38 -1.26
N THR A 201 -14.22 -0.07 -1.45
CA THR A 201 -12.90 0.56 -1.28
C THR A 201 -12.41 0.50 0.15
N THR A 202 -13.28 0.75 1.13
CA THR A 202 -12.90 0.67 2.54
C THR A 202 -12.52 -0.77 2.93
N LEU A 203 -13.29 -1.75 2.45
CA LEU A 203 -13.01 -3.17 2.68
C LEU A 203 -11.67 -3.57 2.05
N THR A 204 -11.45 -3.22 0.78
CA THR A 204 -10.18 -3.55 0.09
C THR A 204 -8.99 -2.88 0.77
N MET A 205 -9.15 -1.66 1.28
CA MET A 205 -8.08 -0.95 2.00
C MET A 205 -7.75 -1.65 3.31
N ILE A 206 -8.76 -2.04 4.09
CA ILE A 206 -8.57 -2.73 5.38
C ILE A 206 -7.86 -4.08 5.16
N THR A 207 -8.34 -4.89 4.20
CA THR A 207 -7.70 -6.18 3.90
C THR A 207 -6.26 -6.00 3.40
N TYR A 208 -6.02 -4.98 2.58
CA TYR A 208 -4.66 -4.65 2.12
C TYR A 208 -3.74 -4.30 3.29
N ILE A 209 -4.18 -3.43 4.20
CA ILE A 209 -3.38 -2.99 5.37
C ILE A 209 -3.03 -4.20 6.24
N THR A 210 -4.00 -5.05 6.55
CA THR A 210 -3.77 -6.22 7.41
C THR A 210 -2.77 -7.20 6.79
N MET A 211 -2.96 -7.53 5.50
CA MET A 211 -2.07 -8.47 4.81
C MET A 211 -0.65 -7.93 4.66
N THR A 212 -0.49 -6.66 4.26
CA THR A 212 0.84 -6.06 4.09
C THR A 212 1.55 -5.87 5.43
N SER A 213 0.83 -5.54 6.51
CA SER A 213 1.44 -5.37 7.83
C SER A 213 2.00 -6.68 8.37
N THR A 214 1.33 -7.83 8.13
CA THR A 214 1.86 -9.14 8.53
C THR A 214 3.18 -9.46 7.83
N VAL A 215 3.25 -9.22 6.51
CA VAL A 215 4.46 -9.52 5.73
C VAL A 215 5.62 -8.59 6.15
N PHE A 216 5.38 -7.28 6.28
CA PHE A 216 6.43 -6.35 6.71
C PHE A 216 6.90 -6.64 8.14
N TYR A 217 5.99 -7.03 9.01
CA TYR A 217 6.33 -7.37 10.40
C TYR A 217 7.23 -8.61 10.44
N SER A 218 6.90 -9.64 9.68
CA SER A 218 7.72 -10.84 9.59
C SER A 218 9.11 -10.55 9.00
N MET A 219 9.17 -9.70 7.96
CA MET A 219 10.44 -9.25 7.37
C MET A 219 11.28 -8.48 8.39
N SER A 220 10.66 -7.75 9.30
CA SER A 220 11.40 -6.99 10.32
C SER A 220 12.02 -7.91 11.37
N ILE A 221 11.37 -9.05 11.70
CA ILE A 221 11.89 -10.05 12.64
C ILE A 221 13.03 -10.85 11.99
N THR A 222 12.81 -11.32 10.75
CA THR A 222 13.81 -12.13 10.03
C THR A 222 14.95 -11.29 9.46
N THR A 223 14.81 -9.95 9.45
CA THR A 223 15.77 -9.00 8.86
C THR A 223 16.12 -9.33 7.39
N SER A 224 15.21 -9.99 6.68
CA SER A 224 15.41 -10.45 5.31
C SER A 224 15.42 -9.28 4.32
N LYS A 225 16.41 -9.25 3.42
CA LYS A 225 16.56 -8.21 2.40
C LYS A 225 16.31 -8.76 1.00
N THR A 226 16.75 -9.98 0.75
CA THR A 226 16.63 -10.63 -0.56
C THR A 226 15.68 -11.81 -0.47
N LEU A 227 15.31 -12.35 -1.64
CA LEU A 227 14.46 -13.54 -1.73
C LEU A 227 15.15 -14.76 -1.09
N SER A 228 16.47 -14.90 -1.30
CA SER A 228 17.25 -16.00 -0.73
C SER A 228 17.29 -15.96 0.79
N ASP A 229 17.29 -14.75 1.38
CA ASP A 229 17.30 -14.59 2.85
C ASP A 229 16.06 -15.21 3.49
N MET A 230 14.93 -15.18 2.79
CA MET A 230 13.69 -15.77 3.30
C MET A 230 13.82 -17.30 3.42
N GLY A 231 14.49 -17.94 2.47
CA GLY A 231 14.72 -19.39 2.55
C GLY A 231 15.63 -19.78 3.72
N THR A 232 16.64 -18.94 4.01
CA THR A 232 17.58 -19.24 5.10
C THR A 232 17.05 -18.85 6.48
N ALA A 233 15.88 -18.25 6.58
CA ALA A 233 15.29 -17.81 7.85
C ALA A 233 14.56 -18.93 8.60
N TRP A 234 14.45 -20.13 8.03
CA TRP A 234 13.75 -21.27 8.64
C TRP A 234 14.27 -21.61 10.05
N PRO A 235 15.60 -21.65 10.30
CA PRO A 235 16.10 -21.94 11.65
C PRO A 235 15.75 -20.88 12.70
N ILE A 236 15.47 -19.64 12.30
CA ILE A 236 15.13 -18.57 13.24
C ILE A 236 13.77 -18.85 13.88
N SER A 237 12.74 -19.10 13.06
CA SER A 237 11.39 -19.39 13.56
C SER A 237 10.55 -20.01 12.43
N PRO A 238 10.34 -21.34 12.47
CA PRO A 238 9.53 -21.99 11.42
C PRO A 238 8.06 -21.54 11.43
N THR A 239 7.50 -21.29 12.62
CA THR A 239 6.12 -20.81 12.75
C THR A 239 5.92 -19.45 12.06
N LEU A 240 6.90 -18.55 12.19
CA LEU A 240 6.83 -17.24 11.55
C LEU A 240 6.89 -17.38 10.02
N LEU A 241 7.72 -18.28 9.51
CA LEU A 241 7.80 -18.50 8.06
C LEU A 241 6.52 -19.11 7.49
N THR A 242 5.89 -20.05 8.20
CA THR A 242 4.61 -20.60 7.74
C THR A 242 3.51 -19.51 7.72
N THR A 243 3.48 -18.63 8.74
CA THR A 243 2.50 -17.52 8.74
C THR A 243 2.78 -16.51 7.63
N THR A 244 4.06 -16.22 7.31
CA THR A 244 4.39 -15.33 6.20
C THR A 244 4.02 -15.95 4.85
N MET A 245 4.22 -17.26 4.70
CA MET A 245 3.80 -17.97 3.50
C MET A 245 2.29 -17.84 3.28
N LEU A 246 1.51 -18.06 4.35
CA LEU A 246 0.05 -17.93 4.28
C LEU A 246 -0.37 -16.49 3.97
N ALA A 247 0.32 -15.49 4.54
CA ALA A 247 0.04 -14.08 4.26
C ALA A 247 0.37 -13.72 2.81
N LEU A 248 1.47 -14.25 2.25
CA LEU A 248 1.84 -14.03 0.85
C LEU A 248 0.82 -14.68 -0.10
N MET A 249 0.36 -15.87 0.23
CA MET A 249 -0.67 -16.56 -0.56
C MET A 249 -2.01 -15.81 -0.48
N SER A 250 -2.31 -15.20 0.66
CA SER A 250 -3.52 -14.36 0.80
C SER A 250 -3.41 -13.10 -0.05
N LEU A 251 -2.23 -12.45 -0.09
CA LEU A 251 -1.99 -11.32 -1.00
C LEU A 251 -2.16 -11.73 -2.47
N GLY A 252 -1.75 -12.96 -2.81
CA GLY A 252 -1.97 -13.51 -4.15
C GLY A 252 -3.45 -13.63 -4.50
N GLY A 253 -4.30 -13.83 -3.49
CA GLY A 253 -5.74 -13.97 -3.68
C GLY A 253 -6.19 -15.39 -3.95
N LEU A 254 -5.64 -16.37 -3.22
CA LEU A 254 -6.10 -17.75 -3.34
C LEU A 254 -7.49 -17.90 -2.68
N PRO A 255 -8.38 -18.72 -3.27
CA PRO A 255 -9.78 -18.78 -2.83
C PRO A 255 -10.05 -19.06 -1.35
N PRO A 256 -9.25 -19.88 -0.63
CA PRO A 256 -9.56 -20.11 0.79
C PRO A 256 -9.13 -18.97 1.72
N LEU A 257 -8.45 -17.92 1.18
CA LEU A 257 -7.84 -16.87 2.00
C LEU A 257 -8.53 -15.52 1.80
N THR A 258 -8.34 -14.62 2.77
CA THR A 258 -9.02 -13.32 2.82
C THR A 258 -8.76 -12.42 1.62
N GLY A 259 -7.57 -12.53 1.01
CA GLY A 259 -7.22 -11.71 -0.15
C GLY A 259 -8.04 -12.00 -1.40
N PHE A 260 -8.70 -13.15 -1.46
CA PHE A 260 -9.61 -13.50 -2.55
C PHE A 260 -10.92 -12.69 -2.47
N MET A 261 -11.40 -12.43 -1.25
CA MET A 261 -12.69 -11.79 -1.00
C MET A 261 -12.87 -10.45 -1.72
N PRO A 262 -11.95 -9.46 -1.56
CA PRO A 262 -12.15 -8.18 -2.25
C PRO A 262 -12.08 -8.29 -3.77
N LYS A 263 -11.21 -9.15 -4.31
CA LYS A 263 -11.10 -9.35 -5.75
C LYS A 263 -12.39 -9.94 -6.32
N TRP A 264 -12.96 -10.94 -5.64
CA TRP A 264 -14.21 -11.58 -6.06
C TRP A 264 -15.39 -10.61 -6.04
N LEU A 265 -15.50 -9.78 -4.99
CA LEU A 265 -16.57 -8.79 -4.88
C LEU A 265 -16.48 -7.73 -5.99
N ILE A 266 -15.25 -7.24 -6.28
CA ILE A 266 -15.02 -6.28 -7.36
C ILE A 266 -15.45 -6.90 -8.72
N LEU A 267 -15.06 -8.14 -8.97
CA LEU A 267 -15.39 -8.83 -10.22
C LEU A 267 -16.91 -9.07 -10.34
N LYS A 268 -17.58 -9.34 -9.23
CA LYS A 268 -19.03 -9.49 -9.19
C LYS A 268 -19.73 -8.19 -9.62
N GLU A 269 -19.26 -7.05 -9.14
CA GLU A 269 -19.79 -5.74 -9.54
C GLU A 269 -19.47 -5.41 -11.00
N LEU A 270 -18.32 -5.89 -11.52
CA LEU A 270 -17.87 -5.63 -12.89
C LEU A 270 -18.49 -6.58 -13.91
N THR A 271 -19.50 -7.38 -13.57
CA THR A 271 -20.16 -8.27 -14.53
C THR A 271 -20.82 -7.49 -15.69
N THR A 272 -21.17 -6.22 -15.46
CA THR A 272 -21.73 -5.33 -16.49
C THR A 272 -20.70 -4.98 -17.57
N THR A 273 -19.40 -5.04 -17.28
CA THR A 273 -18.31 -4.75 -18.21
C THR A 273 -17.37 -5.94 -18.30
N PRO A 274 -17.73 -7.00 -19.06
CA PRO A 274 -16.99 -8.26 -19.05
C PRO A 274 -15.56 -8.14 -19.57
N LEU A 275 -15.31 -7.29 -20.55
CA LEU A 275 -13.95 -7.09 -21.08
C LEU A 275 -12.99 -6.61 -19.99
N LEU A 276 -13.43 -5.62 -19.19
CA LEU A 276 -12.62 -5.04 -18.13
C LEU A 276 -12.37 -6.04 -17.00
N SER A 277 -13.41 -6.81 -16.62
CA SER A 277 -13.25 -7.85 -15.59
C SER A 277 -12.27 -8.94 -16.02
N MET A 278 -12.29 -9.34 -17.29
CA MET A 278 -11.33 -10.31 -17.84
C MET A 278 -9.90 -9.77 -17.84
N LEU A 279 -9.74 -8.50 -18.22
CA LEU A 279 -8.41 -7.85 -18.18
C LEU A 279 -7.87 -7.77 -16.76
N LEU A 280 -8.71 -7.41 -15.78
CA LEU A 280 -8.31 -7.35 -14.37
C LEU A 280 -7.92 -8.74 -13.85
N LEU A 281 -8.64 -9.77 -14.22
CA LEU A 281 -8.27 -11.15 -13.90
C LEU A 281 -6.90 -11.50 -14.48
N ALA A 282 -6.66 -11.14 -15.74
CA ALA A 282 -5.38 -11.39 -16.39
C ALA A 282 -4.23 -10.67 -15.67
N THR A 283 -4.45 -9.44 -15.16
CA THR A 283 -3.42 -8.70 -14.41
C THR A 283 -3.11 -9.32 -13.05
N SER A 284 -4.04 -10.11 -12.49
CA SER A 284 -3.80 -10.75 -11.20
C SER A 284 -2.88 -11.99 -11.30
N LEU A 285 -2.72 -12.57 -12.50
CA LEU A 285 -1.88 -13.76 -12.69
C LEU A 285 -0.38 -13.48 -12.45
N PRO A 286 0.23 -12.42 -13.01
CA PRO A 286 1.62 -12.10 -12.68
C PRO A 286 1.84 -11.84 -11.18
N SER A 287 0.91 -11.16 -10.51
CA SER A 287 1.03 -10.91 -9.07
C SER A 287 0.96 -12.22 -8.28
N LEU A 288 0.08 -13.14 -8.67
CA LEU A 288 0.00 -14.46 -8.05
C LEU A 288 1.31 -15.23 -8.24
N PHE A 289 1.91 -15.16 -9.43
CA PHE A 289 3.15 -15.86 -9.73
C PHE A 289 4.29 -15.44 -8.80
N PHE A 290 4.51 -14.14 -8.60
CA PHE A 290 5.64 -13.74 -7.74
C PHE A 290 5.38 -14.09 -6.26
N TYR A 291 4.13 -14.13 -5.81
CA TYR A 291 3.83 -14.59 -4.44
C TYR A 291 4.04 -16.09 -4.28
N THR A 292 3.62 -16.89 -5.27
CA THR A 292 3.85 -18.35 -5.23
C THR A 292 5.34 -18.67 -5.31
N ARG A 293 6.11 -17.90 -6.09
CA ARG A 293 7.57 -18.04 -6.13
C ARG A 293 8.19 -17.81 -4.75
N LEU A 294 7.73 -16.78 -4.03
CA LEU A 294 8.18 -16.51 -2.65
C LEU A 294 7.83 -17.67 -1.72
N ALA A 295 6.59 -18.13 -1.78
CA ALA A 295 6.14 -19.25 -0.95
C ALA A 295 6.97 -20.51 -1.24
N TYR A 296 7.26 -20.77 -2.50
CA TYR A 296 8.14 -21.88 -2.91
C TYR A 296 9.53 -21.76 -2.27
N LEU A 297 10.12 -20.58 -2.33
CA LEU A 297 11.47 -20.35 -1.77
C LEU A 297 11.49 -20.47 -0.24
N THR A 298 10.41 -20.13 0.43
CA THR A 298 10.35 -20.20 1.91
C THR A 298 10.11 -21.63 2.42
N THR A 299 9.49 -22.50 1.61
CA THR A 299 9.09 -23.82 2.09
C THR A 299 9.87 -24.98 1.47
N LEU A 300 10.10 -24.95 0.15
CA LEU A 300 10.66 -26.12 -0.56
C LEU A 300 12.17 -26.07 -0.76
N THR A 301 12.77 -24.87 -0.76
CA THR A 301 14.21 -24.72 -0.99
C THR A 301 14.97 -24.39 0.29
N THR A 302 14.45 -24.84 1.44
CA THR A 302 15.12 -24.60 2.74
C THR A 302 16.44 -25.37 2.80
N PRO A 303 17.56 -24.69 3.09
CA PRO A 303 18.82 -25.41 3.25
C PRO A 303 18.84 -26.20 4.57
N PRO A 304 19.70 -27.24 4.68
CA PRO A 304 19.84 -27.95 5.95
C PRO A 304 20.38 -27.02 7.04
N ALA A 305 19.74 -27.06 8.21
CA ALA A 305 19.99 -26.13 9.30
C ALA A 305 20.65 -26.83 10.51
N THR A 306 21.57 -27.75 10.24
CA THR A 306 22.15 -28.62 11.26
C THR A 306 22.96 -27.85 12.31
N THR A 307 23.76 -26.86 11.88
CA THR A 307 24.62 -26.11 12.80
C THR A 307 23.93 -24.90 13.41
N ASN A 308 23.02 -24.26 12.65
CA ASN A 308 22.34 -23.03 13.11
C ASN A 308 21.28 -23.29 14.17
N THR A 309 20.75 -24.52 14.27
CA THR A 309 19.72 -24.86 15.25
C THR A 309 20.28 -25.20 16.63
N GLU A 310 21.58 -25.51 16.75
CA GLU A 310 22.19 -25.92 18.01
C GLU A 310 22.06 -24.87 19.12
N HIS A 311 22.12 -23.59 18.77
CA HIS A 311 22.12 -22.50 19.74
C HIS A 311 20.83 -21.69 19.74
N ASN A 312 19.75 -22.20 19.12
CA ASN A 312 18.47 -21.49 19.08
C ASN A 312 17.88 -21.23 20.48
N TRP A 313 18.20 -22.10 21.44
CA TRP A 313 17.73 -21.94 22.82
C TRP A 313 18.33 -20.70 23.48
N ARG A 314 19.51 -20.26 23.04
CA ARG A 314 20.15 -19.03 23.54
C ARG A 314 19.61 -17.77 22.83
N LEU A 315 19.24 -17.88 21.56
CA LEU A 315 18.84 -16.76 20.72
C LEU A 315 17.32 -16.76 20.48
N ASN A 316 16.57 -17.02 21.55
CA ASN A 316 15.13 -17.12 21.45
C ASN A 316 14.51 -15.79 21.03
N THR A 317 14.00 -15.71 19.81
CA THR A 317 13.26 -14.54 19.35
C THR A 317 11.87 -14.57 19.96
N ASN A 318 11.62 -13.65 20.89
CA ASN A 318 10.29 -13.51 21.48
C ASN A 318 9.31 -13.04 20.40
N LEU A 319 8.51 -13.97 19.88
CA LEU A 319 7.44 -13.64 18.97
C LEU A 319 6.39 -12.83 19.74
N LYS A 320 6.32 -11.55 19.45
CA LYS A 320 5.34 -10.67 20.10
C LYS A 320 3.95 -11.12 19.74
N PRO A 321 2.98 -11.02 20.65
CA PRO A 321 1.60 -11.51 20.40
C PRO A 321 0.90 -10.84 19.23
N ASN A 322 1.41 -9.70 18.76
CA ASN A 322 0.85 -9.00 17.60
C ASN A 322 0.92 -9.84 16.31
N THR A 323 1.88 -10.79 16.20
CA THR A 323 1.98 -11.66 15.02
C THR A 323 0.77 -12.57 14.89
N THR A 324 0.32 -13.16 16.00
CA THR A 324 -0.84 -14.06 15.98
C THR A 324 -2.11 -13.34 15.60
N LEU A 325 -2.32 -12.14 16.13
CA LEU A 325 -3.50 -11.35 15.83
C LEU A 325 -3.55 -10.93 14.35
N THR A 326 -2.42 -10.48 13.81
CA THR A 326 -2.36 -10.09 12.39
C THR A 326 -2.52 -11.29 11.46
N THR A 327 -1.99 -12.46 11.82
CA THR A 327 -2.15 -13.68 11.01
C THR A 327 -3.58 -14.21 11.04
N THR A 328 -4.26 -14.15 12.20
CA THR A 328 -5.65 -14.58 12.27
C THR A 328 -6.55 -13.69 11.40
N THR A 329 -6.32 -12.38 11.40
CA THR A 329 -7.09 -11.46 10.55
C THR A 329 -6.84 -11.72 9.06
N THR A 330 -5.61 -12.11 8.67
CA THR A 330 -5.31 -12.42 7.26
C THR A 330 -5.93 -13.72 6.77
N LEU A 331 -6.33 -14.61 7.69
CA LEU A 331 -6.85 -15.93 7.32
C LEU A 331 -8.37 -16.05 7.47
N LEU A 332 -8.97 -15.33 8.42
CA LEU A 332 -10.33 -15.62 8.88
C LEU A 332 -11.39 -14.58 8.51
N LEU A 333 -11.07 -13.59 7.65
CA LEU A 333 -12.06 -12.58 7.26
C LEU A 333 -13.01 -13.04 6.15
N LEU A 334 -12.71 -14.14 5.49
CA LEU A 334 -13.51 -14.61 4.35
C LEU A 334 -14.98 -14.92 4.72
N PRO A 335 -15.30 -15.52 5.91
CA PRO A 335 -16.70 -15.76 6.25
C PRO A 335 -17.55 -14.52 6.47
N LEU A 336 -16.92 -13.32 6.56
CA LEU A 336 -17.65 -12.06 6.74
C LEU A 336 -18.24 -11.50 5.44
N THR A 337 -17.98 -12.16 4.29
CA THR A 337 -18.49 -11.69 2.99
C THR A 337 -20.01 -11.47 2.94
N PRO A 338 -20.86 -12.34 3.54
CA PRO A 338 -22.31 -12.12 3.45
C PRO A 338 -22.81 -10.93 4.27
N LEU A 339 -21.96 -10.36 5.14
CA LEU A 339 -22.34 -9.20 5.96
C LEU A 339 -22.07 -7.87 5.23
N ILE A 340 -21.44 -7.91 4.07
CA ILE A 340 -21.04 -6.73 3.29
C ILE A 340 -21.82 -6.68 1.97
#